data_15f6f675dddf901a6d9c057958488206
#
_entry.id   15f6f675dddf901a6d9c057958488206
#
_cell.length_a   1.000
_cell.length_b   1.000
_cell.length_c   1.000
_cell.angle_alpha   90.00
_cell.angle_beta   90.00
_cell.angle_gamma   90.00
#
_symmetry.space_group_name_H-M   'P 1'
#
loop_
_entity.id
_entity.type
_entity.pdbx_description
1 polymer ?
#
loop_
_entity_poly.entity_id
_entity_poly.type
_entity_poly.pdbx_seq_one_letter_code
_entity_poly.pdbx_strand_id
1 'polypeptide(L)'
;DINTLFHTVNTVFEEDIRKKNLQYSAELEVYHAFIFCDRVKLQEIMLNIISNAIKYTSDGHAVYVKIYEKDSEDPRKARFIFTCEDTGIGMSEEYLPHIFEEFSREHTTTENKVAGTGLGLPIVKSMIELMGGSIRVESTQGVGTKFTVDISFDTVSEEDVYRNQISEQPDALKRMEGKRILLAEDNDLNAEIAIELLAEQKIIADRAMDGAD
;
A
#
# COMPACT_ATOMS: atom_id res chain seq x y z
N ASP A 1 7.98 -7.53 5.10
CA ASP A 1 6.98 -8.30 5.87
C ASP A 1 5.58 -7.96 5.40
N ILE A 2 4.89 -8.96 4.83
CA ILE A 2 3.53 -8.81 4.28
C ILE A 2 2.48 -8.65 5.39
N ASN A 3 2.70 -9.23 6.57
CA ASN A 3 1.79 -9.11 7.70
C ASN A 3 1.72 -7.65 8.17
N THR A 4 2.90 -7.03 8.35
CA THR A 4 3.00 -5.63 8.74
C THR A 4 2.38 -4.69 7.69
N LEU A 5 2.64 -4.95 6.40
CA LEU A 5 2.06 -4.16 5.32
C LEU A 5 0.54 -4.26 5.29
N PHE A 6 0.00 -5.48 5.36
CA PHE A 6 -1.44 -5.74 5.34
C PHE A 6 -2.15 -5.08 6.53
N HIS A 7 -1.59 -5.21 7.73
CA HIS A 7 -2.13 -4.55 8.92
C HIS A 7 -2.12 -3.01 8.76
N THR A 8 -0.98 -2.43 8.33
CA THR A 8 -0.85 -0.97 8.13
C THR A 8 -1.89 -0.44 7.14
N VAL A 9 -2.09 -1.13 6.02
CA VAL A 9 -3.08 -0.73 5.00
C VAL A 9 -4.49 -0.75 5.57
N ASN A 10 -4.87 -1.78 6.30
CA ASN A 10 -6.22 -1.90 6.85
C ASN A 10 -6.52 -0.85 7.93
N THR A 11 -5.52 -0.51 8.77
CA THR A 11 -5.66 0.52 9.82
C THR A 11 -6.02 1.91 9.26
N VAL A 12 -5.58 2.22 8.03
CA VAL A 12 -5.91 3.52 7.38
C VAL A 12 -7.42 3.73 7.23
N PHE A 13 -8.19 2.66 7.10
CA PHE A 13 -9.64 2.73 6.80
C PHE A 13 -10.57 2.59 8.01
N GLU A 14 -10.04 2.39 9.23
CA GLU A 14 -10.85 2.14 10.43
C GLU A 14 -11.89 3.22 10.69
N GLU A 15 -11.55 4.48 10.45
CA GLU A 15 -12.47 5.60 10.66
C GLU A 15 -13.61 5.61 9.63
N ASP A 16 -13.31 5.38 8.36
CA ASP A 16 -14.30 5.35 7.29
C ASP A 16 -15.23 4.15 7.40
N ILE A 17 -14.68 2.98 7.76
CA ILE A 17 -15.45 1.76 8.05
C ILE A 17 -16.43 2.02 9.19
N ARG A 18 -15.97 2.65 10.28
CA ARG A 18 -16.82 2.98 11.43
C ARG A 18 -17.88 4.01 11.08
N LYS A 19 -17.53 5.08 10.36
CA LYS A 19 -18.49 6.14 9.95
C LYS A 19 -19.63 5.58 9.10
N LYS A 20 -19.32 4.66 8.20
CA LYS A 20 -20.31 4.01 7.31
C LYS A 20 -20.96 2.76 7.92
N ASN A 21 -20.56 2.38 9.14
CA ASN A 21 -21.00 1.14 9.79
C ASN A 21 -20.88 -0.10 8.89
N LEU A 22 -19.76 -0.21 8.13
CA LEU A 22 -19.54 -1.31 7.21
C LEU A 22 -19.20 -2.61 7.96
N GLN A 23 -19.69 -3.73 7.43
CA GLN A 23 -19.23 -5.06 7.81
C GLN A 23 -17.90 -5.32 7.10
N TYR A 24 -16.79 -5.08 7.79
CA TYR A 24 -15.44 -5.20 7.21
C TYR A 24 -14.73 -6.42 7.76
N SER A 25 -14.20 -7.26 6.86
CA SER A 25 -13.33 -8.38 7.20
C SER A 25 -12.01 -8.29 6.43
N ALA A 26 -10.90 -8.52 7.12
CA ALA A 26 -9.56 -8.55 6.55
C ALA A 26 -8.84 -9.82 6.98
N GLU A 27 -8.53 -10.70 6.03
CA GLU A 27 -7.94 -12.01 6.27
C GLU A 27 -6.59 -12.13 5.55
N LEU A 28 -5.61 -12.73 6.22
CA LEU A 28 -4.29 -13.00 5.68
C LEU A 28 -3.91 -14.45 5.92
N GLU A 29 -3.77 -15.23 4.84
CA GLU A 29 -3.45 -16.66 4.86
C GLU A 29 -2.20 -16.91 4.01
N VAL A 30 -1.00 -16.70 4.58
CA VAL A 30 0.27 -16.80 3.86
C VAL A 30 1.27 -17.69 4.62
N TYR A 31 2.11 -18.39 3.87
CA TYR A 31 3.19 -19.22 4.41
C TYR A 31 4.51 -18.46 4.44
N HIS A 32 4.73 -17.57 3.46
CA HIS A 32 5.93 -16.75 3.36
C HIS A 32 5.63 -15.32 3.81
N ALA A 33 6.07 -14.97 5.01
CA ALA A 33 5.88 -13.64 5.57
C ALA A 33 6.80 -12.59 4.95
N PHE A 34 8.00 -12.98 4.50
CA PHE A 34 9.00 -12.06 3.95
C PHE A 34 9.16 -12.26 2.46
N ILE A 35 8.95 -11.18 1.71
CA ILE A 35 9.02 -11.14 0.26
C ILE A 35 9.86 -9.95 -0.21
N PHE A 36 10.50 -10.09 -1.36
CA PHE A 36 11.20 -8.98 -2.00
C PHE A 36 10.27 -8.26 -2.97
N CYS A 37 9.87 -7.03 -2.62
CA CYS A 37 8.94 -6.25 -3.44
C CYS A 37 9.16 -4.74 -3.27
N ASP A 38 8.62 -3.95 -4.19
CA ASP A 38 8.43 -2.51 -3.98
C ASP A 38 7.25 -2.30 -3.01
N ARG A 39 7.58 -2.07 -1.73
CA ARG A 39 6.61 -1.89 -0.66
C ARG A 39 5.64 -0.73 -0.94
N VAL A 40 6.14 0.38 -1.47
CA VAL A 40 5.34 1.58 -1.71
C VAL A 40 4.28 1.32 -2.78
N LYS A 41 4.70 0.71 -3.90
CA LYS A 41 3.75 0.35 -4.97
C LYS A 41 2.73 -0.69 -4.52
N LEU A 42 3.16 -1.71 -3.78
CA LEU A 42 2.23 -2.73 -3.28
C LEU A 42 1.21 -2.12 -2.32
N GLN A 43 1.65 -1.23 -1.44
CA GLN A 43 0.77 -0.47 -0.55
C GLN A 43 -0.22 0.40 -1.32
N GLU A 44 0.23 1.11 -2.35
CA GLU A 44 -0.60 1.97 -3.18
C GLU A 44 -1.67 1.18 -3.95
N ILE A 45 -1.33 0.01 -4.50
CA ILE A 45 -2.28 -0.91 -5.12
C ILE A 45 -3.40 -1.28 -4.15
N MET A 46 -3.04 -1.72 -2.94
CA MET A 46 -4.02 -2.14 -1.93
C MET A 46 -4.89 -0.97 -1.48
N LEU A 47 -4.30 0.20 -1.19
CA LEU A 47 -5.02 1.40 -0.78
C LEU A 47 -6.03 1.84 -1.84
N ASN A 48 -5.66 1.85 -3.12
CA ASN A 48 -6.55 2.24 -4.20
C ASN A 48 -7.76 1.29 -4.34
N ILE A 49 -7.52 -0.02 -4.29
CA ILE A 49 -8.59 -1.01 -4.45
C ILE A 49 -9.54 -0.99 -3.24
N ILE A 50 -9.00 -0.99 -2.00
CA ILE A 50 -9.80 -0.99 -0.77
C ILE A 50 -10.57 0.33 -0.63
N SER A 51 -9.94 1.48 -0.92
CA SER A 51 -10.64 2.77 -0.85
C SER A 51 -11.81 2.84 -1.82
N ASN A 52 -11.68 2.27 -3.03
CA ASN A 52 -12.78 2.18 -3.97
C ASN A 52 -13.92 1.29 -3.42
N ALA A 53 -13.62 0.12 -2.88
CA ALA A 53 -14.62 -0.74 -2.26
C ALA A 53 -15.38 -0.01 -1.15
N ILE A 54 -14.68 0.63 -0.20
CA ILE A 54 -15.31 1.40 0.89
C ILE A 54 -16.13 2.58 0.35
N LYS A 55 -15.61 3.26 -0.66
CA LYS A 55 -16.23 4.45 -1.26
C LYS A 55 -17.57 4.11 -1.91
N TYR A 56 -17.64 3.04 -2.69
CA TYR A 56 -18.81 2.65 -3.46
C TYR A 56 -19.75 1.68 -2.75
N THR A 57 -19.44 1.31 -1.51
CA THR A 57 -20.30 0.53 -0.63
C THR A 57 -21.15 1.45 0.24
N SER A 58 -22.45 1.21 0.28
CA SER A 58 -23.39 1.96 1.11
C SER A 58 -23.25 1.59 2.59
N ASP A 59 -23.74 2.48 3.47
CA ASP A 59 -23.73 2.28 4.92
C ASP A 59 -24.41 0.96 5.31
N GLY A 60 -23.80 0.23 6.24
CA GLY A 60 -24.28 -1.07 6.73
C GLY A 60 -24.03 -2.27 5.82
N HIS A 61 -23.45 -2.06 4.63
CA HIS A 61 -23.09 -3.10 3.69
C HIS A 61 -21.68 -3.69 4.01
N ALA A 62 -21.20 -4.62 3.18
CA ALA A 62 -20.00 -5.39 3.49
C ALA A 62 -18.83 -5.15 2.51
N VAL A 63 -17.61 -5.21 3.07
CA VAL A 63 -16.34 -5.25 2.32
C VAL A 63 -15.47 -6.36 2.89
N TYR A 64 -14.99 -7.25 2.03
CA TYR A 64 -14.15 -8.39 2.37
C TYR A 64 -12.80 -8.25 1.68
N VAL A 65 -11.73 -8.21 2.46
CA VAL A 65 -10.36 -8.11 1.98
C VAL A 65 -9.62 -9.39 2.36
N LYS A 66 -9.00 -10.05 1.40
CA LYS A 66 -8.24 -11.25 1.69
C LYS A 66 -6.96 -11.30 0.87
N ILE A 67 -5.85 -11.68 1.52
CA ILE A 67 -4.64 -12.14 0.85
C ILE A 67 -4.44 -13.60 1.21
N TYR A 68 -4.22 -14.43 0.21
CA TYR A 68 -3.83 -15.82 0.42
C TYR A 68 -2.74 -16.22 -0.56
N GLU A 69 -1.91 -17.14 -0.09
CA GLU A 69 -0.81 -17.68 -0.89
C GLU A 69 -1.27 -18.93 -1.62
N LYS A 70 -0.86 -19.06 -2.88
CA LYS A 70 -1.03 -20.26 -3.70
C LYS A 70 0.32 -20.90 -3.98
N ASP A 71 0.28 -22.18 -4.32
CA ASP A 71 1.45 -22.90 -4.81
C ASP A 71 2.06 -22.17 -6.01
N SER A 72 3.38 -22.04 -5.98
CA SER A 72 4.19 -21.47 -7.06
C SER A 72 4.93 -22.58 -7.80
N GLU A 73 5.02 -22.47 -9.12
CA GLU A 73 5.84 -23.37 -9.94
C GLU A 73 7.35 -23.19 -9.68
N ASP A 74 7.76 -21.99 -9.29
CA ASP A 74 9.15 -21.68 -8.87
C ASP A 74 9.23 -21.69 -7.34
N PRO A 75 9.99 -22.61 -6.73
CA PRO A 75 10.10 -22.73 -5.27
C PRO A 75 10.79 -21.52 -4.60
N ARG A 76 11.39 -20.61 -5.39
CA ARG A 76 11.98 -19.36 -4.89
C ARG A 76 10.98 -18.21 -4.84
N LYS A 77 9.75 -18.45 -5.33
CA LYS A 77 8.70 -17.45 -5.41
C LYS A 77 7.48 -17.87 -4.60
N ALA A 78 6.88 -16.92 -3.93
CA ALA A 78 5.55 -17.02 -3.35
C ALA A 78 4.54 -16.30 -4.26
N ARG A 79 3.44 -16.98 -4.59
CA ARG A 79 2.36 -16.45 -5.41
C ARG A 79 1.21 -16.02 -4.52
N PHE A 80 0.92 -14.73 -4.51
CA PHE A 80 -0.13 -14.13 -3.69
C PHE A 80 -1.35 -13.77 -4.53
N ILE A 81 -2.50 -14.09 -3.98
CA ILE A 81 -3.79 -13.63 -4.50
C ILE A 81 -4.37 -12.64 -3.49
N PHE A 82 -4.47 -11.38 -3.90
CA PHE A 82 -5.19 -10.36 -3.15
C PHE A 82 -6.60 -10.21 -3.74
N THR A 83 -7.60 -10.33 -2.90
CA THR A 83 -9.00 -10.09 -3.27
C THR A 83 -9.59 -9.00 -2.42
N CYS A 84 -10.40 -8.14 -3.04
CA CYS A 84 -11.24 -7.17 -2.37
C CYS A 84 -12.64 -7.25 -2.99
N GLU A 85 -13.61 -7.67 -2.17
CA GLU A 85 -14.99 -7.87 -2.59
C GLU A 85 -15.90 -6.96 -1.77
N ASP A 86 -16.79 -6.26 -2.44
CA ASP A 86 -17.78 -5.37 -1.81
C ASP A 86 -19.20 -5.72 -2.25
N THR A 87 -20.15 -5.40 -1.41
CA THR A 87 -21.59 -5.50 -1.71
C THR A 87 -22.20 -4.12 -2.02
N GLY A 88 -21.43 -3.30 -2.73
CA GLY A 88 -21.79 -1.94 -3.10
C GLY A 88 -22.68 -1.85 -4.35
N ILE A 89 -22.62 -0.70 -5.00
CA ILE A 89 -23.46 -0.42 -6.18
C ILE A 89 -23.15 -1.28 -7.40
N GLY A 90 -21.97 -1.91 -7.46
CA GLY A 90 -21.48 -2.64 -8.63
C GLY A 90 -21.32 -1.74 -9.86
N MET A 91 -21.13 -2.37 -11.02
CA MET A 91 -20.92 -1.71 -12.30
C MET A 91 -21.78 -2.37 -13.38
N SER A 92 -22.19 -1.59 -14.39
CA SER A 92 -22.92 -2.09 -15.56
C SER A 92 -22.00 -2.93 -16.45
N GLU A 93 -22.59 -3.85 -17.23
CA GLU A 93 -21.88 -4.64 -18.23
C GLU A 93 -21.23 -3.76 -19.31
N GLU A 94 -21.83 -2.62 -19.62
CA GLU A 94 -21.33 -1.66 -20.60
C GLU A 94 -20.08 -0.93 -20.11
N TYR A 95 -20.01 -0.61 -18.82
CA TYR A 95 -18.87 0.11 -18.22
C TYR A 95 -17.69 -0.80 -17.87
N LEU A 96 -17.95 -2.05 -17.49
CA LEU A 96 -16.94 -2.98 -16.99
C LEU A 96 -15.69 -3.13 -17.88
N PRO A 97 -15.79 -3.16 -19.23
CA PRO A 97 -14.60 -3.20 -20.11
C PRO A 97 -13.72 -1.94 -20.02
N HIS A 98 -14.30 -0.81 -19.61
CA HIS A 98 -13.65 0.51 -19.61
C HIS A 98 -13.07 0.93 -18.26
N ILE A 99 -13.21 0.09 -17.22
CA ILE A 99 -12.83 0.44 -15.84
C ILE A 99 -11.34 0.78 -15.68
N PHE A 100 -10.48 0.26 -16.55
CA PHE A 100 -9.04 0.51 -16.54
C PHE A 100 -8.60 1.57 -17.58
N GLU A 101 -9.53 2.24 -18.26
CA GLU A 101 -9.23 3.36 -19.15
C GLU A 101 -9.03 4.64 -18.34
N GLU A 102 -8.09 5.48 -18.76
CA GLU A 102 -7.80 6.76 -18.10
C GLU A 102 -9.02 7.68 -18.15
N PHE A 103 -9.29 8.35 -17.03
CA PHE A 103 -10.42 9.28 -16.85
C PHE A 103 -11.81 8.65 -17.01
N SER A 104 -11.89 7.33 -17.12
CA SER A 104 -13.14 6.62 -17.23
C SER A 104 -13.92 6.64 -15.92
N ARG A 105 -15.24 6.90 -16.01
CA ARG A 105 -16.17 6.91 -14.88
C ARG A 105 -17.56 6.57 -15.34
N GLU A 106 -18.23 5.63 -14.68
CA GLU A 106 -19.59 5.22 -15.01
C GLU A 106 -20.63 6.31 -14.71
N HIS A 107 -20.43 7.01 -13.57
CA HIS A 107 -21.34 8.07 -13.16
C HIS A 107 -20.62 9.41 -13.08
N THR A 108 -21.24 10.45 -13.63
CA THR A 108 -20.76 11.83 -13.48
C THR A 108 -20.99 12.32 -12.05
N THR A 109 -20.15 13.25 -11.60
CA THR A 109 -20.20 13.85 -10.23
C THR A 109 -21.57 14.43 -9.88
N THR A 110 -22.44 14.64 -10.85
CA THR A 110 -23.77 15.25 -10.68
C THR A 110 -24.77 14.28 -10.07
N GLU A 111 -24.62 12.95 -10.31
CA GLU A 111 -25.60 11.96 -9.85
C GLU A 111 -25.26 11.37 -8.47
N ASN A 112 -23.97 11.12 -8.17
CA ASN A 112 -23.60 10.41 -6.94
C ASN A 112 -22.67 11.14 -5.96
N LYS A 113 -22.30 12.41 -6.18
CA LYS A 113 -21.38 13.21 -5.34
C LYS A 113 -20.04 12.54 -4.98
N VAL A 114 -19.68 11.46 -5.64
CA VAL A 114 -18.49 10.65 -5.35
C VAL A 114 -17.30 11.22 -6.11
N ALA A 115 -16.43 11.97 -5.43
CA ALA A 115 -15.24 12.58 -6.02
C ALA A 115 -14.20 11.52 -6.45
N GLY A 116 -13.56 11.71 -7.60
CA GLY A 116 -12.47 10.87 -8.09
C GLY A 116 -11.96 11.35 -9.45
N THR A 117 -10.69 11.14 -9.74
CA THR A 117 -10.02 11.56 -10.98
C THR A 117 -10.22 10.58 -12.14
N GLY A 118 -10.60 9.33 -11.87
CA GLY A 118 -10.62 8.25 -12.86
C GLY A 118 -9.23 7.74 -13.25
N LEU A 119 -8.20 8.04 -12.46
CA LEU A 119 -6.82 7.62 -12.72
C LEU A 119 -6.35 6.46 -11.82
N GLY A 120 -7.01 6.21 -10.69
CA GLY A 120 -6.55 5.24 -9.70
C GLY A 120 -6.42 3.81 -10.27
N LEU A 121 -7.46 3.28 -10.88
CA LEU A 121 -7.46 1.90 -11.41
C LEU A 121 -6.55 1.71 -12.64
N PRO A 122 -6.46 2.62 -13.62
CA PRO A 122 -5.44 2.56 -14.66
C PRO A 122 -4.01 2.48 -14.11
N ILE A 123 -3.68 3.31 -13.11
CA ILE A 123 -2.37 3.31 -12.44
C ILE A 123 -2.13 1.98 -11.72
N VAL A 124 -3.11 1.49 -10.96
CA VAL A 124 -3.04 0.18 -10.28
C VAL A 124 -2.76 -0.95 -11.27
N LYS A 125 -3.47 -0.99 -12.40
CA LYS A 125 -3.24 -2.00 -13.44
C LYS A 125 -1.82 -1.93 -13.99
N SER A 126 -1.34 -0.74 -14.33
CA SER A 126 0.04 -0.53 -14.82
C SER A 126 1.08 -0.97 -13.80
N MET A 127 0.91 -0.65 -12.51
CA MET A 127 1.83 -1.10 -11.46
C MET A 127 1.87 -2.62 -11.33
N ILE A 128 0.70 -3.28 -11.33
CA ILE A 128 0.60 -4.74 -11.24
C ILE A 128 1.27 -5.41 -12.44
N GLU A 129 1.04 -4.92 -13.65
CA GLU A 129 1.66 -5.43 -14.89
C GLU A 129 3.18 -5.25 -14.88
N LEU A 130 3.69 -4.09 -14.43
CA LEU A 130 5.13 -3.84 -14.25
C LEU A 130 5.77 -4.77 -13.20
N MET A 131 5.01 -5.21 -12.20
CA MET A 131 5.45 -6.18 -11.20
C MET A 131 5.26 -7.64 -11.66
N GLY A 132 4.85 -7.86 -12.93
CA GLY A 132 4.66 -9.19 -13.51
C GLY A 132 3.39 -9.91 -13.06
N GLY A 133 2.44 -9.19 -12.48
CA GLY A 133 1.15 -9.70 -12.02
C GLY A 133 0.01 -9.47 -13.01
N SER A 134 -1.20 -9.80 -12.57
CA SER A 134 -2.45 -9.53 -13.29
C SER A 134 -3.55 -9.09 -12.35
N ILE A 135 -4.48 -8.27 -12.86
CA ILE A 135 -5.69 -7.86 -12.16
C ILE A 135 -6.91 -8.26 -12.95
N ARG A 136 -7.94 -8.76 -12.26
CA ARG A 136 -9.28 -9.05 -12.82
C ARG A 136 -10.33 -8.38 -11.99
N VAL A 137 -11.45 -8.08 -12.61
CA VAL A 137 -12.63 -7.50 -11.98
C VAL A 137 -13.86 -8.29 -12.39
N GLU A 138 -14.69 -8.59 -11.41
CA GLU A 138 -16.02 -9.17 -11.57
C GLU A 138 -17.01 -8.22 -10.89
N SER A 139 -18.04 -7.79 -11.59
CA SER A 139 -19.02 -6.86 -11.02
C SER A 139 -20.38 -7.07 -11.62
N THR A 140 -21.41 -6.83 -10.81
CA THR A 140 -22.81 -6.83 -11.24
C THR A 140 -23.48 -5.62 -10.60
N GLN A 141 -24.13 -4.80 -11.41
CA GLN A 141 -24.82 -3.60 -10.96
C GLN A 141 -25.90 -3.94 -9.91
N GLY A 142 -25.89 -3.23 -8.78
CA GLY A 142 -26.78 -3.47 -7.66
C GLY A 142 -26.39 -4.64 -6.74
N VAL A 143 -25.33 -5.38 -7.06
CA VAL A 143 -24.86 -6.54 -6.26
C VAL A 143 -23.52 -6.25 -5.58
N GLY A 144 -22.53 -5.73 -6.34
CA GLY A 144 -21.21 -5.39 -5.82
C GLY A 144 -20.09 -5.67 -6.81
N THR A 145 -18.85 -5.55 -6.34
CA THR A 145 -17.64 -5.70 -7.14
C THR A 145 -16.61 -6.57 -6.44
N LYS A 146 -15.88 -7.37 -7.19
CA LYS A 146 -14.73 -8.15 -6.73
C LYS A 146 -13.53 -7.90 -7.61
N PHE A 147 -12.48 -7.36 -7.02
CA PHE A 147 -11.15 -7.29 -7.60
C PHE A 147 -10.32 -8.49 -7.17
N THR A 148 -9.55 -9.04 -8.10
CA THR A 148 -8.59 -10.12 -7.85
C THR A 148 -7.25 -9.75 -8.47
N VAL A 149 -6.22 -9.61 -7.66
CA VAL A 149 -4.83 -9.40 -8.07
C VAL A 149 -4.06 -10.69 -7.85
N ASP A 150 -3.32 -11.11 -8.86
CA ASP A 150 -2.49 -12.31 -8.85
C ASP A 150 -1.05 -11.90 -9.16
N ILE A 151 -0.14 -12.07 -8.20
CA ILE A 151 1.22 -11.58 -8.30
C ILE A 151 2.19 -12.49 -7.54
N SER A 152 3.40 -12.70 -8.10
CA SER A 152 4.43 -13.52 -7.48
C SER A 152 5.65 -12.68 -7.11
N PHE A 153 6.22 -12.94 -5.95
CA PHE A 153 7.42 -12.28 -5.43
C PHE A 153 8.48 -13.29 -5.08
N ASP A 154 9.75 -12.88 -5.16
CA ASP A 154 10.84 -13.66 -4.62
C ASP A 154 10.72 -13.74 -3.09
N THR A 155 10.88 -14.94 -2.55
CA THR A 155 10.86 -15.17 -1.09
C THR A 155 12.21 -14.82 -0.49
N VAL A 156 12.18 -14.32 0.75
CA VAL A 156 13.37 -14.01 1.54
C VAL A 156 13.28 -14.78 2.85
N SER A 157 14.37 -15.43 3.24
CA SER A 157 14.41 -16.09 4.54
C SER A 157 14.43 -15.06 5.67
N GLU A 158 13.82 -15.41 6.81
CA GLU A 158 13.85 -14.56 7.99
C GLU A 158 15.29 -14.27 8.44
N GLU A 159 16.17 -15.25 8.33
CA GLU A 159 17.59 -15.09 8.65
C GLU A 159 18.31 -14.05 7.76
N ASP A 160 17.97 -14.00 6.48
CA ASP A 160 18.55 -13.03 5.55
C ASP A 160 18.04 -11.62 5.81
N VAL A 161 16.76 -11.48 6.21
CA VAL A 161 16.20 -10.19 6.63
C VAL A 161 16.92 -9.66 7.86
N TYR A 162 17.09 -10.48 8.91
CA TYR A 162 17.83 -10.09 10.12
C TYR A 162 19.30 -9.80 9.83
N ARG A 163 19.95 -10.61 8.99
CA ARG A 163 21.37 -10.40 8.64
C ARG A 163 21.57 -9.08 7.92
N ASN A 164 20.68 -8.72 7.00
CA ASN A 164 20.75 -7.44 6.27
C ASN A 164 20.49 -6.25 7.20
N GLN A 165 19.52 -6.34 8.12
CA GLN A 165 19.26 -5.29 9.11
C GLN A 165 20.43 -5.07 10.05
N ILE A 166 21.12 -6.14 10.46
CA ILE A 166 22.31 -6.05 11.33
C ILE A 166 23.52 -5.52 10.56
N SER A 167 23.66 -5.86 9.26
CA SER A 167 24.80 -5.42 8.46
C SER A 167 24.71 -3.96 7.98
N GLU A 168 23.52 -3.41 7.85
CA GLU A 168 23.36 -2.03 7.37
C GLU A 168 23.52 -0.97 8.48
N GLN A 169 23.12 -1.25 9.72
CA GLN A 169 23.12 -0.25 10.79
C GLN A 169 24.51 0.04 11.42
N PRO A 170 25.35 -0.96 11.80
CA PRO A 170 26.59 -0.66 12.46
C PRO A 170 27.65 -0.02 11.54
N ASP A 171 27.66 -0.39 10.26
CA ASP A 171 28.67 0.09 9.31
C ASP A 171 28.31 1.47 8.72
N ALA A 172 27.03 1.76 8.52
CA ALA A 172 26.57 3.07 8.06
C ALA A 172 26.84 4.16 9.09
N LEU A 173 26.48 3.95 10.37
CA LEU A 173 26.75 4.89 11.44
C LEU A 173 28.26 5.05 11.71
N LYS A 174 29.05 3.97 11.66
CA LYS A 174 30.50 4.04 11.77
C LYS A 174 31.13 4.83 10.63
N ARG A 175 30.63 4.73 9.40
CA ARG A 175 31.10 5.54 8.27
C ARG A 175 30.77 7.02 8.40
N MET A 176 29.74 7.34 9.19
CA MET A 176 29.31 8.70 9.49
C MET A 176 30.04 9.31 10.70
N GLU A 177 30.73 8.52 11.52
CA GLU A 177 31.48 8.99 12.69
C GLU A 177 32.52 10.05 12.27
N GLY A 178 32.49 11.20 12.90
CA GLY A 178 33.36 12.34 12.61
C GLY A 178 33.02 13.12 11.33
N LYS A 179 31.95 12.75 10.61
CA LYS A 179 31.49 13.51 9.43
C LYS A 179 30.69 14.72 9.87
N ARG A 180 30.73 15.77 9.01
CA ARG A 180 29.87 16.95 9.14
C ARG A 180 28.71 16.82 8.15
N ILE A 181 27.51 17.11 8.62
CA ILE A 181 26.29 17.11 7.80
C ILE A 181 25.56 18.45 7.98
N LEU A 182 24.82 18.84 6.98
CA LEU A 182 23.90 19.97 7.05
C LEU A 182 22.51 19.47 7.45
N LEU A 183 21.97 20.00 8.54
CA LEU A 183 20.61 19.73 9.01
C LEU A 183 19.74 20.95 8.68
N ALA A 184 18.83 20.81 7.72
CA ALA A 184 17.82 21.84 7.41
C ALA A 184 16.56 21.56 8.23
N GLU A 185 16.32 22.36 9.28
CA GLU A 185 15.14 22.23 10.17
C GLU A 185 14.77 23.63 10.70
N ASP A 186 13.56 24.05 10.44
CA ASP A 186 13.03 25.38 10.81
C ASP A 186 12.54 25.44 12.26
N ASN A 187 12.19 24.31 12.85
CA ASN A 187 11.75 24.22 14.25
C ASN A 187 12.93 24.05 15.19
N ASP A 188 13.10 25.00 16.14
CA ASP A 188 14.23 24.99 17.09
C ASP A 188 14.30 23.75 17.96
N LEU A 189 13.17 23.27 18.47
CA LEU A 189 13.11 22.07 19.32
C LEU A 189 13.46 20.79 18.54
N ASN A 190 12.96 20.65 17.32
CA ASN A 190 13.28 19.53 16.45
C ASN A 190 14.77 19.52 16.08
N ALA A 191 15.33 20.70 15.77
CA ALA A 191 16.74 20.86 15.45
C ALA A 191 17.63 20.46 16.63
N GLU A 192 17.29 20.92 17.86
CA GLU A 192 18.05 20.58 19.07
C GLU A 192 18.05 19.08 19.34
N ILE A 193 16.88 18.42 19.26
CA ILE A 193 16.75 16.96 19.41
C ILE A 193 17.57 16.22 18.35
N ALA A 194 17.48 16.64 17.09
CA ALA A 194 18.22 16.00 16.01
C ALA A 194 19.73 16.15 16.16
N ILE A 195 20.21 17.33 16.55
CA ILE A 195 21.65 17.59 16.81
C ILE A 195 22.16 16.72 17.97
N GLU A 196 21.39 16.59 19.04
CA GLU A 196 21.76 15.76 20.18
C GLU A 196 21.87 14.29 19.82
N LEU A 197 20.88 13.75 19.09
CA LEU A 197 20.90 12.37 18.61
C LEU A 197 22.07 12.09 17.65
N LEU A 198 22.41 13.04 16.79
CA LEU A 198 23.57 12.94 15.90
C LEU A 198 24.89 13.01 16.65
N ALA A 199 24.99 13.87 17.67
CA ALA A 199 26.15 13.99 18.51
C ALA A 199 26.44 12.71 19.31
N GLU A 200 25.42 12.00 19.79
CA GLU A 200 25.57 10.67 20.41
C GLU A 200 26.25 9.66 19.48
N GLN A 201 26.01 9.80 18.18
CA GLN A 201 26.63 8.98 17.13
C GLN A 201 27.97 9.57 16.62
N LYS A 202 28.50 10.61 17.31
CA LYS A 202 29.71 11.33 16.92
C LYS A 202 29.67 11.96 15.54
N ILE A 203 28.49 12.37 15.08
CA ILE A 203 28.26 13.08 13.83
C ILE A 203 28.12 14.56 14.18
N ILE A 204 28.79 15.44 13.41
CA ILE A 204 28.72 16.89 13.60
C ILE A 204 27.65 17.45 12.69
N ALA A 205 26.62 18.08 13.24
CA ALA A 205 25.56 18.71 12.47
C ALA A 205 25.73 20.25 12.48
N ASP A 206 25.74 20.86 11.30
CA ASP A 206 25.58 22.30 11.12
C ASP A 206 24.11 22.56 10.75
N ARG A 207 23.45 23.44 11.47
CA ARG A 207 22.03 23.75 11.20
C ARG A 207 21.91 24.87 10.19
N ALA A 208 20.96 24.69 9.24
CA ALA A 208 20.36 25.74 8.43
C ALA A 208 18.87 25.84 8.79
N MET A 209 18.29 27.04 8.80
CA MET A 209 16.86 27.23 9.12
C MET A 209 15.97 26.90 7.92
N ASP A 210 16.48 27.10 6.73
CA ASP A 210 15.83 26.73 5.45
C ASP A 210 16.87 26.37 4.38
N GLY A 211 16.39 26.12 3.15
CA GLY A 211 17.26 25.76 2.02
C GLY A 211 18.00 26.95 1.37
N ALA A 212 17.90 28.16 1.92
CA ALA A 212 18.54 29.39 1.44
C ALA A 212 19.74 29.81 2.31
N ASP A 213 19.89 29.23 3.51
CA ASP A 213 21.06 29.38 4.40
C ASP A 213 22.29 28.51 3.95
#